data_bc59337ed8d2851b50bcfee1f7dc1bfb
#
_entry.id   bc59337ed8d2851b50bcfee1f7dc1bfb
#
_cell.length_a   1.000
_cell.length_b   1.000
_cell.length_c   1.000
_cell.angle_alpha   90.00
_cell.angle_beta   90.00
_cell.angle_gamma   90.00
#
_symmetry.space_group_name_H-M   'P 1'
#
loop_
_entity.id
_entity.type
_entity.pdbx_description
1 polymer ?
#
loop_
_entity_poly.entity_id
_entity_poly.type
_entity_poly.pdbx_seq_one_letter_code
_entity_poly.pdbx_strand_id
1 'polypeptide(L)'
;MTILARHWVPAAAVVPQERGPEFLGPVDGADWSDGIGFYRGFFASFRVRAGKAVWFHWPLPTPVELGGHRVALHSLSLLWETGDGALLDWATVQHGGMDRIELVPRLTVPPSVPVPFEPAPEFRPYCPENNRQLSEFVLPAPLPLRFGVQLCVMVSAPEDRDGLVRFYGAGAAFVAAPG
;
A
#
# COMPACT_ATOMS: atom_id res chain seq x y z
N MET A 1 -18.05 -16.54 -7.04
CA MET A 1 -18.26 -15.34 -6.18
C MET A 1 -18.15 -14.12 -7.07
N THR A 2 -19.12 -13.19 -7.02
CA THR A 2 -19.17 -12.03 -7.91
C THR A 2 -18.63 -10.81 -7.19
N ILE A 3 -17.67 -10.10 -7.81
CA ILE A 3 -17.18 -8.82 -7.32
C ILE A 3 -18.28 -7.77 -7.53
N LEU A 4 -18.69 -7.09 -6.47
CA LEU A 4 -19.69 -6.02 -6.49
C LEU A 4 -19.05 -4.65 -6.75
N ALA A 5 -17.86 -4.41 -6.19
CA ALA A 5 -17.13 -3.16 -6.36
C ALA A 5 -15.63 -3.36 -6.27
N ARG A 6 -14.89 -2.49 -6.95
CA ARG A 6 -13.46 -2.30 -6.78
C ARG A 6 -13.20 -0.83 -6.51
N HIS A 7 -12.44 -0.55 -5.46
CA HIS A 7 -12.01 0.81 -5.14
C HIS A 7 -10.50 0.89 -5.21
N TRP A 8 -10.00 2.05 -5.60
CA TRP A 8 -8.58 2.33 -5.70
C TRP A 8 -8.28 3.71 -5.11
N VAL A 9 -7.19 3.83 -4.37
CA VAL A 9 -6.65 5.09 -3.88
C VAL A 9 -5.27 5.36 -4.48
N PRO A 10 -5.01 6.61 -4.86
CA PRO A 10 -3.73 7.00 -5.43
C PRO A 10 -2.61 6.98 -4.39
N ALA A 11 -1.38 7.07 -4.85
CA ALA A 11 -0.17 7.08 -4.03
C ALA A 11 -0.18 8.11 -2.89
N ALA A 12 -0.77 9.27 -3.12
CA ALA A 12 -0.86 10.34 -2.11
C ALA A 12 -1.65 9.97 -0.84
N ALA A 13 -2.39 8.84 -0.86
CA ALA A 13 -3.12 8.36 0.31
C ALA A 13 -2.25 7.57 1.30
N VAL A 14 -1.03 7.20 0.94
CA VAL A 14 -0.15 6.42 1.82
C VAL A 14 0.36 7.26 2.99
N VAL A 15 0.35 6.67 4.18
CA VAL A 15 0.82 7.32 5.40
C VAL A 15 1.86 6.42 6.07
N PRO A 16 3.12 6.85 6.22
CA PRO A 16 4.09 6.12 7.04
C PRO A 16 3.74 6.28 8.53
N GLN A 17 3.87 5.20 9.28
CA GLN A 17 3.63 5.20 10.73
C GLN A 17 4.76 5.93 11.47
N GLU A 18 5.99 5.53 11.19
CA GLU A 18 7.19 6.15 11.72
C GLU A 18 7.67 7.22 10.74
N ARG A 19 7.79 8.48 11.21
CA ARG A 19 8.15 9.63 10.38
C ARG A 19 9.45 10.30 10.81
N GLY A 20 10.10 9.80 11.87
CA GLY A 20 11.34 10.36 12.36
C GLY A 20 12.51 10.14 11.39
N PRO A 21 13.52 11.02 11.40
CA PRO A 21 14.71 10.91 10.55
C PRO A 21 15.55 9.65 10.84
N GLU A 22 15.30 9.02 11.98
CA GLU A 22 15.90 7.73 12.37
C GLU A 22 15.26 6.54 11.62
N PHE A 23 14.06 6.72 11.05
CA PHE A 23 13.34 5.70 10.27
C PHE A 23 13.31 5.99 8.78
N LEU A 24 13.13 7.27 8.43
CA LEU A 24 13.02 7.70 7.04
C LEU A 24 14.07 8.76 6.70
N GLY A 25 14.75 8.56 5.60
CA GLY A 25 15.71 9.51 5.04
C GLY A 25 15.11 10.34 3.91
N PRO A 26 15.84 11.42 3.52
CA PRO A 26 15.46 12.22 2.36
C PRO A 26 15.48 11.35 1.09
N VAL A 27 14.51 11.56 0.24
CA VAL A 27 14.48 10.93 -1.08
C VAL A 27 15.07 11.93 -2.07
N ASP A 28 16.26 11.60 -2.59
CA ASP A 28 16.98 12.31 -3.63
C ASP A 28 16.84 13.86 -3.57
N GLY A 29 17.86 14.62 -3.65
CA GLY A 29 17.94 16.08 -3.51
C GLY A 29 16.94 16.95 -4.31
N ALA A 30 15.71 16.49 -4.42
CA ALA A 30 14.61 17.25 -5.00
C ALA A 30 14.15 18.29 -3.98
N ASP A 31 14.17 19.56 -4.36
CA ASP A 31 13.77 20.75 -3.59
C ASP A 31 12.33 20.69 -3.02
N TRP A 32 11.60 19.66 -3.30
CA TRP A 32 10.18 19.42 -2.97
C TRP A 32 9.94 18.16 -2.12
N SER A 33 11.00 17.46 -1.74
CA SER A 33 10.94 16.44 -0.69
C SER A 33 10.74 17.14 0.65
N ASP A 34 9.79 16.69 1.45
CA ASP A 34 9.59 17.19 2.82
C ASP A 34 10.62 16.59 3.81
N GLY A 35 11.60 15.85 3.33
CA GLY A 35 12.62 15.16 4.12
C GLY A 35 12.20 13.79 4.64
N ILE A 36 10.93 13.47 4.63
CA ILE A 36 10.39 12.17 5.09
C ILE A 36 9.75 11.35 3.98
N GLY A 37 9.48 11.94 2.86
CA GLY A 37 8.90 11.28 1.69
C GLY A 37 8.82 12.23 0.52
N PHE A 38 8.58 11.67 -0.64
CA PHE A 38 8.41 12.39 -1.88
C PHE A 38 7.09 11.99 -2.53
N TYR A 39 6.15 12.93 -2.57
CA TYR A 39 4.82 12.71 -3.10
C TYR A 39 4.68 13.34 -4.48
N ARG A 40 4.34 12.52 -5.47
CA ARG A 40 3.89 12.94 -6.80
C ARG A 40 2.46 12.47 -7.00
N GLY A 41 1.72 13.10 -7.88
CA GLY A 41 0.33 12.74 -8.14
C GLY A 41 0.12 11.25 -8.51
N PHE A 42 1.13 10.60 -9.06
CA PHE A 42 1.09 9.22 -9.53
C PHE A 42 2.01 8.25 -8.76
N PHE A 43 2.88 8.71 -7.85
CA PHE A 43 3.64 7.88 -6.92
C PHE A 43 4.01 8.63 -5.63
N ALA A 44 4.33 7.87 -4.59
CA ALA A 44 4.97 8.35 -3.38
C ALA A 44 6.23 7.52 -3.11
N SER A 45 7.35 8.16 -2.85
CA SER A 45 8.64 7.50 -2.59
C SER A 45 9.09 7.75 -1.15
N PHE A 46 9.67 6.71 -0.55
CA PHE A 46 10.24 6.79 0.79
C PHE A 46 11.58 6.07 0.81
N ARG A 47 12.50 6.58 1.61
CA ARG A 47 13.78 5.94 1.86
C ARG A 47 13.84 5.47 3.31
N VAL A 48 13.68 4.17 3.50
CA VAL A 48 13.77 3.52 4.81
C VAL A 48 15.23 3.42 5.21
N ARG A 49 15.56 3.85 6.42
CA ARG A 49 16.93 3.83 6.93
C ARG A 49 17.48 2.42 7.11
N ALA A 50 18.79 2.29 6.95
CA ALA A 50 19.52 1.03 7.12
C ALA A 50 19.13 0.31 8.43
N GLY A 51 18.82 -0.98 8.34
CA GLY A 51 18.40 -1.82 9.45
C GLY A 51 17.05 -1.47 10.06
N LYS A 52 16.25 -0.61 9.43
CA LYS A 52 14.91 -0.23 9.91
C LYS A 52 13.81 -0.90 9.12
N ALA A 53 12.66 -1.01 9.78
CA ALA A 53 11.39 -1.37 9.16
C ALA A 53 10.35 -0.30 9.47
N VAL A 54 9.53 0.04 8.49
CA VAL A 54 8.49 1.06 8.59
C VAL A 54 7.16 0.50 8.11
N TRP A 55 6.11 0.78 8.86
CA TRP A 55 4.75 0.51 8.45
C TRP A 55 4.20 1.63 7.59
N PHE A 56 3.54 1.25 6.50
CA PHE A 56 2.82 2.14 5.60
C PHE A 56 1.34 1.78 5.60
N HIS A 57 0.49 2.77 5.82
CA HIS A 57 -0.95 2.60 5.99
C HIS A 57 -1.71 3.19 4.80
N TRP A 58 -2.69 2.44 4.32
CA TRP A 58 -3.55 2.80 3.22
C TRP A 58 -5.01 2.81 3.67
N PRO A 59 -5.60 3.98 3.96
CA PRO A 59 -7.03 4.06 4.20
C PRO A 59 -7.77 3.79 2.88
N LEU A 60 -8.60 2.76 2.85
CA LEU A 60 -9.31 2.36 1.64
C LEU A 60 -10.79 2.77 1.73
N PRO A 61 -11.36 3.37 0.67
CA PRO A 61 -12.78 3.63 0.60
C PRO A 61 -13.55 2.32 0.76
N THR A 62 -14.37 2.24 1.79
CA THR A 62 -14.99 0.99 2.21
C THR A 62 -16.51 1.14 2.16
N PRO A 63 -17.19 0.56 1.17
CA PRO A 63 -18.65 0.47 1.20
C PRO A 63 -19.04 -0.53 2.28
N VAL A 64 -20.00 -0.16 3.11
CA VAL A 64 -20.59 -1.07 4.12
C VAL A 64 -21.79 -1.79 3.52
N GLU A 65 -22.46 -1.12 2.59
CA GLU A 65 -23.62 -1.63 1.86
C GLU A 65 -23.57 -1.19 0.39
N LEU A 66 -23.93 -2.06 -0.52
CA LEU A 66 -24.06 -1.80 -1.95
C LEU A 66 -25.31 -2.49 -2.51
N GLY A 67 -26.20 -1.71 -3.12
CA GLY A 67 -27.41 -2.24 -3.75
C GLY A 67 -28.32 -3.01 -2.78
N GLY A 68 -28.38 -2.58 -1.49
CA GLY A 68 -29.17 -3.26 -0.46
C GLY A 68 -28.50 -4.51 0.13
N HIS A 69 -27.24 -4.80 -0.23
CA HIS A 69 -26.48 -5.94 0.30
C HIS A 69 -25.33 -5.44 1.20
N ARG A 70 -25.18 -6.06 2.35
CA ARG A 70 -23.96 -5.90 3.14
C ARG A 70 -22.78 -6.44 2.34
N VAL A 71 -21.63 -5.79 2.48
CA VAL A 71 -20.43 -6.19 1.75
C VAL A 71 -19.37 -6.82 2.66
N ALA A 72 -18.53 -7.63 2.05
CA ALA A 72 -17.34 -8.20 2.64
C ALA A 72 -16.11 -7.89 1.77
N LEU A 73 -14.97 -7.67 2.41
CA LEU A 73 -13.70 -7.53 1.73
C LEU A 73 -13.27 -8.89 1.19
N HIS A 74 -12.95 -8.95 -0.09
CA HIS A 74 -12.48 -10.17 -0.75
C HIS A 74 -10.97 -10.16 -0.97
N SER A 75 -10.44 -9.09 -1.54
CA SER A 75 -9.02 -8.95 -1.79
C SER A 75 -8.56 -7.48 -1.70
N LEU A 76 -7.26 -7.33 -1.56
CA LEU A 76 -6.56 -6.05 -1.56
C LEU A 76 -5.50 -6.08 -2.65
N SER A 77 -5.22 -4.94 -3.22
CA SER A 77 -4.18 -4.79 -4.23
C SER A 77 -3.21 -3.68 -3.84
N LEU A 78 -1.93 -3.88 -4.12
CA LEU A 78 -0.90 -2.88 -3.93
C LEU A 78 -0.04 -2.79 -5.18
N LEU A 79 0.10 -1.58 -5.72
CA LEU A 79 0.99 -1.28 -6.82
C LEU A 79 2.22 -0.56 -6.28
N TRP A 80 3.39 -1.18 -6.41
CA TRP A 80 4.61 -0.79 -5.71
C TRP A 80 5.86 -1.18 -6.48
N GLU A 81 7.01 -0.65 -6.04
CA GLU A 81 8.34 -1.13 -6.39
C GLU A 81 9.31 -0.90 -5.23
N THR A 82 10.39 -1.66 -5.18
CA THR A 82 11.49 -1.45 -4.25
C THR A 82 12.81 -1.35 -5.00
N GLY A 83 13.74 -0.62 -4.40
CA GLY A 83 15.12 -0.47 -4.84
C GLY A 83 16.10 -0.52 -3.66
N ASP A 84 17.37 -0.50 -3.94
CA ASP A 84 18.45 -0.49 -2.95
C ASP A 84 18.38 -1.62 -1.91
N GLY A 85 17.74 -2.75 -2.29
CA GLY A 85 17.60 -3.92 -1.42
C GLY A 85 16.46 -3.85 -0.42
N ALA A 86 15.58 -2.85 -0.48
CA ALA A 86 14.38 -2.83 0.34
C ALA A 86 13.45 -4.01 0.03
N LEU A 87 12.78 -4.51 1.05
CA LEU A 87 11.83 -5.61 0.94
C LEU A 87 10.46 -5.20 1.45
N LEU A 88 9.43 -5.59 0.73
CA LEU A 88 8.06 -5.61 1.24
C LEU A 88 7.88 -6.93 2.00
N ASP A 89 7.93 -6.89 3.33
CA ASP A 89 8.02 -8.11 4.14
C ASP A 89 6.69 -8.81 4.30
N TRP A 90 5.66 -8.06 4.69
CA TRP A 90 4.33 -8.61 4.91
C TRP A 90 3.28 -7.52 5.03
N ALA A 91 2.03 -7.92 5.02
CA ALA A 91 0.90 -7.03 5.15
C ALA A 91 -0.08 -7.50 6.21
N THR A 92 -0.92 -6.60 6.67
CA THR A 92 -2.08 -6.90 7.50
C THR A 92 -3.24 -5.98 7.13
N VAL A 93 -4.43 -6.37 7.52
CA VAL A 93 -5.64 -5.58 7.35
C VAL A 93 -6.14 -5.17 8.71
N GLN A 94 -6.26 -3.86 8.93
CA GLN A 94 -6.99 -3.33 10.05
C GLN A 94 -8.43 -3.06 9.62
N HIS A 95 -9.39 -3.50 10.41
CA HIS A 95 -10.80 -3.26 10.18
C HIS A 95 -11.53 -3.08 11.50
N GLY A 96 -12.80 -2.75 11.45
CA GLY A 96 -13.56 -2.43 12.63
C GLY A 96 -13.77 -0.91 12.75
N GLY A 97 -14.02 -0.40 13.93
CA GLY A 97 -14.34 1.01 14.08
C GLY A 97 -14.57 1.43 15.50
N MET A 98 -15.79 1.85 15.85
CA MET A 98 -16.08 2.56 17.08
C MET A 98 -15.75 1.79 18.38
N ASP A 99 -15.98 0.49 18.37
CA ASP A 99 -15.87 -0.30 19.59
C ASP A 99 -14.57 -1.12 19.64
N ARG A 100 -14.02 -1.46 18.46
CA ARG A 100 -12.91 -2.39 18.38
C ARG A 100 -12.22 -2.29 17.03
N ILE A 101 -10.89 -2.37 17.06
CA ILE A 101 -10.05 -2.58 15.88
C ILE A 101 -9.65 -4.05 15.87
N GLU A 102 -9.85 -4.69 14.72
CA GLU A 102 -9.44 -6.07 14.50
C GLU A 102 -8.34 -6.10 13.41
N LEU A 103 -7.43 -7.05 13.57
CA LEU A 103 -6.37 -7.31 12.62
C LEU A 103 -6.63 -8.66 11.94
N VAL A 104 -6.62 -8.67 10.63
CA VAL A 104 -6.46 -9.93 9.91
C VAL A 104 -5.04 -10.42 10.16
N PRO A 105 -4.84 -11.71 10.44
CA PRO A 105 -3.51 -12.27 10.62
C PRO A 105 -2.57 -11.91 9.47
N ARG A 106 -1.28 -11.91 9.78
CA ARG A 106 -0.20 -11.62 8.83
C ARG A 106 -0.45 -12.24 7.46
N LEU A 107 -0.55 -11.38 6.45
CA LEU A 107 -0.62 -11.78 5.06
C LEU A 107 0.80 -11.83 4.49
N THR A 108 1.17 -12.98 3.96
CA THR A 108 2.41 -13.09 3.19
C THR A 108 2.24 -12.30 1.90
N VAL A 109 3.27 -11.57 1.50
CA VAL A 109 3.27 -10.87 0.21
C VAL A 109 3.20 -11.94 -0.89
N PRO A 110 2.14 -11.94 -1.70
CA PRO A 110 2.01 -12.93 -2.76
C PRO A 110 3.02 -12.65 -3.89
N PRO A 111 3.28 -13.61 -4.75
CA PRO A 111 4.02 -13.36 -5.98
C PRO A 111 3.42 -12.17 -6.72
N SER A 112 4.26 -11.20 -7.04
CA SER A 112 3.84 -10.00 -7.74
C SER A 112 3.87 -10.19 -9.25
N VAL A 113 3.05 -9.42 -9.96
CA VAL A 113 3.03 -9.38 -11.42
C VAL A 113 3.63 -8.06 -11.86
N PRO A 114 4.64 -8.07 -12.77
CA PRO A 114 5.16 -6.86 -13.35
C PRO A 114 4.04 -6.08 -14.07
N VAL A 115 3.96 -4.78 -13.82
CA VAL A 115 3.01 -3.89 -14.48
C VAL A 115 3.82 -2.79 -15.18
N PRO A 116 4.18 -2.96 -16.45
CA PRO A 116 4.91 -1.95 -17.21
C PRO A 116 4.18 -0.61 -17.17
N PHE A 117 4.95 0.45 -17.04
CA PHE A 117 4.45 1.81 -17.05
C PHE A 117 5.30 2.66 -17.97
N GLU A 118 4.65 3.32 -18.89
CA GLU A 118 5.30 4.27 -19.77
C GLU A 118 4.76 5.66 -19.47
N PRO A 119 5.49 6.45 -18.67
CA PRO A 119 5.06 7.81 -18.35
C PRO A 119 5.11 8.68 -19.60
N ALA A 120 4.24 9.69 -19.66
CA ALA A 120 4.35 10.74 -20.66
C ALA A 120 5.76 11.35 -20.62
N PRO A 121 6.30 11.83 -21.74
CA PRO A 121 7.70 12.25 -21.85
C PRO A 121 8.15 13.24 -20.79
N GLU A 122 7.29 14.16 -20.40
CA GLU A 122 7.54 15.18 -19.36
C GLU A 122 7.72 14.59 -17.97
N PHE A 123 7.21 13.38 -17.72
CA PHE A 123 7.32 12.70 -16.41
C PHE A 123 8.46 11.68 -16.34
N ARG A 124 9.05 11.31 -17.48
CA ARG A 124 10.16 10.34 -17.54
C ARG A 124 11.33 10.64 -16.61
N PRO A 125 11.77 11.91 -16.46
CA PRO A 125 12.87 12.23 -15.54
C PRO A 125 12.57 11.90 -14.06
N TYR A 126 11.29 11.78 -13.72
CA TYR A 126 10.82 11.52 -12.35
C TYR A 126 10.45 10.06 -12.11
N CYS A 127 10.55 9.20 -13.12
CA CYS A 127 10.25 7.78 -13.07
C CYS A 127 11.41 6.97 -13.66
N PRO A 128 12.61 7.04 -13.06
CA PRO A 128 13.83 6.49 -13.66
C PRO A 128 13.80 4.96 -13.79
N GLU A 129 13.05 4.28 -12.97
CA GLU A 129 12.96 2.82 -12.93
C GLU A 129 11.53 2.37 -13.20
N ASN A 130 11.37 1.29 -13.95
CA ASN A 130 10.07 0.74 -14.32
C ASN A 130 9.95 -0.71 -13.82
N ASN A 131 10.21 -0.89 -12.51
CA ASN A 131 10.12 -2.18 -11.83
C ASN A 131 8.81 -2.36 -11.08
N ARG A 132 7.78 -1.65 -11.51
CA ARG A 132 6.48 -1.63 -10.85
C ARG A 132 5.84 -3.01 -10.81
N GLN A 133 5.39 -3.40 -9.61
CA GLN A 133 4.81 -4.70 -9.30
C GLN A 133 3.39 -4.52 -8.75
N LEU A 134 2.49 -5.41 -9.13
CA LEU A 134 1.17 -5.53 -8.54
C LEU A 134 1.12 -6.80 -7.68
N SER A 135 0.80 -6.64 -6.41
CA SER A 135 0.48 -7.73 -5.48
C SER A 135 -1.01 -7.73 -5.17
N GLU A 136 -1.66 -8.89 -5.26
CA GLU A 136 -3.05 -9.07 -4.87
C GLU A 136 -3.15 -10.03 -3.69
N PHE A 137 -3.57 -9.52 -2.54
CA PHE A 137 -3.76 -10.26 -1.29
C PHE A 137 -5.21 -10.76 -1.23
N VAL A 138 -5.43 -11.98 -1.66
CA VAL A 138 -6.77 -12.61 -1.58
C VAL A 138 -6.97 -13.18 -0.18
N LEU A 139 -8.05 -12.78 0.48
CA LEU A 139 -8.37 -13.29 1.81
C LEU A 139 -8.87 -14.75 1.72
N PRO A 140 -8.53 -15.62 2.68
CA PRO A 140 -8.99 -17.01 2.71
C PRO A 140 -10.52 -17.14 2.70
N ALA A 141 -11.19 -16.18 3.32
CA ALA A 141 -12.64 -16.02 3.29
C ALA A 141 -12.97 -14.52 3.22
N PRO A 142 -14.10 -14.15 2.60
CA PRO A 142 -14.56 -12.76 2.61
C PRO A 142 -14.75 -12.26 4.04
N LEU A 143 -14.17 -11.11 4.35
CA LEU A 143 -14.24 -10.47 5.66
C LEU A 143 -15.46 -9.53 5.72
N PRO A 144 -16.51 -9.85 6.50
CA PRO A 144 -17.65 -8.96 6.66
C PRO A 144 -17.22 -7.63 7.29
N LEU A 145 -17.69 -6.53 6.73
CA LEU A 145 -17.28 -5.19 7.17
C LEU A 145 -18.41 -4.51 7.94
N ARG A 146 -18.02 -3.81 8.99
CA ARG A 146 -18.90 -2.89 9.74
C ARG A 146 -18.53 -1.44 9.51
N PHE A 147 -17.24 -1.18 9.33
CA PHE A 147 -16.65 0.14 9.18
C PHE A 147 -15.51 0.09 8.16
N GLY A 148 -14.63 1.09 8.20
CA GLY A 148 -13.52 1.22 7.28
C GLY A 148 -12.49 0.08 7.35
N VAL A 149 -11.75 -0.02 6.27
CA VAL A 149 -10.64 -0.97 6.09
C VAL A 149 -9.37 -0.18 5.82
N GLN A 150 -8.27 -0.66 6.39
CA GLN A 150 -6.94 -0.13 6.13
C GLN A 150 -6.00 -1.28 5.79
N LEU A 151 -5.33 -1.18 4.65
CA LEU A 151 -4.19 -2.03 4.31
C LEU A 151 -2.96 -1.45 5.01
N CYS A 152 -2.23 -2.30 5.72
CA CYS A 152 -0.95 -1.95 6.32
C CYS A 152 0.13 -2.86 5.75
N VAL A 153 1.21 -2.27 5.26
CA VAL A 153 2.35 -3.01 4.71
C VAL A 153 3.63 -2.62 5.43
N MET A 154 4.49 -3.59 5.70
CA MET A 154 5.78 -3.36 6.31
C MET A 154 6.87 -3.45 5.26
N VAL A 155 7.71 -2.43 5.23
CA VAL A 155 8.90 -2.38 4.37
C VAL A 155 10.13 -2.30 5.25
N SER A 156 11.10 -3.17 4.99
CA SER A 156 12.41 -3.16 5.66
C SER A 156 13.52 -2.78 4.70
N ALA A 157 14.56 -2.15 5.24
CA ALA A 157 15.81 -1.88 4.56
C ALA A 157 16.90 -2.86 5.00
N PRO A 158 17.92 -3.13 4.15
CA PRO A 158 19.11 -3.88 4.54
C PRO A 158 19.83 -3.22 5.72
N GLU A 159 20.65 -3.99 6.44
CA GLU A 159 21.43 -3.49 7.58
C GLU A 159 22.51 -2.48 7.17
N ASP A 160 23.01 -2.57 5.96
CA ASP A 160 24.19 -1.84 5.47
C ASP A 160 23.88 -0.59 4.66
N ARG A 161 22.60 -0.37 4.30
CA ARG A 161 22.18 0.78 3.47
C ARG A 161 20.70 1.08 3.58
N ASP A 162 20.36 2.33 3.27
CA ASP A 162 18.97 2.77 3.16
C ASP A 162 18.30 2.08 1.97
N GLY A 163 17.04 1.67 2.15
CA GLY A 163 16.23 1.01 1.13
C GLY A 163 15.19 1.95 0.54
N LEU A 164 14.98 1.91 -0.77
CA LEU A 164 13.97 2.70 -1.46
C LEU A 164 12.68 1.92 -1.62
N VAL A 165 11.54 2.54 -1.35
CA VAL A 165 10.22 2.05 -1.74
C VAL A 165 9.44 3.15 -2.45
N ARG A 166 8.74 2.78 -3.51
CA ARG A 166 7.75 3.62 -4.18
C ARG A 166 6.41 2.93 -4.21
N PHE A 167 5.38 3.68 -3.93
CA PHE A 167 3.99 3.25 -4.02
C PHE A 167 3.28 4.03 -5.12
N TYR A 168 2.44 3.34 -5.88
CA TYR A 168 1.64 3.92 -6.96
C TYR A 168 0.15 3.93 -6.64
N GLY A 169 -0.26 3.12 -5.67
CA GLY A 169 -1.63 3.09 -5.18
C GLY A 169 -1.98 1.76 -4.52
N ALA A 170 -3.13 1.74 -3.89
CA ALA A 170 -3.70 0.54 -3.29
C ALA A 170 -5.19 0.44 -3.59
N GLY A 171 -5.70 -0.78 -3.59
CA GLY A 171 -7.10 -1.04 -3.90
C GLY A 171 -7.71 -2.14 -3.06
N ALA A 172 -9.03 -2.26 -3.13
CA ALA A 172 -9.80 -3.31 -2.50
C ALA A 172 -10.93 -3.78 -3.42
N ALA A 173 -11.22 -5.07 -3.38
CA ALA A 173 -12.36 -5.67 -4.05
C ALA A 173 -13.36 -6.19 -3.02
N PHE A 174 -14.63 -5.94 -3.26
CA PHE A 174 -15.73 -6.24 -2.36
C PHE A 174 -16.74 -7.18 -3.01
N VAL A 175 -17.28 -8.08 -2.20
CA VAL A 175 -18.32 -9.06 -2.58
C VAL A 175 -19.51 -8.92 -1.65
N ALA A 176 -20.64 -9.58 -1.96
CA ALA A 176 -21.73 -9.70 -1.01
C ALA A 176 -21.23 -10.43 0.25
N ALA A 177 -21.59 -9.91 1.43
CA ALA A 177 -21.31 -10.62 2.66
C ALA A 177 -22.08 -11.95 2.69
N PRO A 178 -21.48 -13.02 3.21
CA PRO A 178 -22.24 -14.25 3.45
C PRO A 178 -23.41 -13.96 4.40
N GLY A 179 -24.55 -14.56 4.09
CA GLY A 179 -25.76 -14.44 4.90
C GLY A 179 -25.64 -15.13 6.26
#